data_175c1cc30a74d9072ec82b07c660db3f
#
_entry.id   175c1cc30a74d9072ec82b07c660db3f
#
_cell.length_a   1.000
_cell.length_b   1.000
_cell.length_c   1.000
_cell.angle_alpha   90.00
_cell.angle_beta   90.00
_cell.angle_gamma   90.00
#
_symmetry.space_group_name_H-M   'P 1'
#
loop_
_entity.id
_entity.type
_entity.pdbx_description
1 polymer ?
#
loop_
_entity_poly.entity_id
_entity_poly.type
_entity_poly.pdbx_seq_one_letter_code
_entity_poly.pdbx_strand_id
1 'polypeptide(L)'
;MPVHRYSSFIPVDLPDRTWPNKKITVTPKWCSVDLRDGNQALIDPMDTPRKLAMFKLLVAMGYKEIEVGFPSASQTDFDFVRKIIDEDLIPDDVVIQVLTQAREPLIRRTYEAIKGSKQAIVHLYNSTSTLQRRVVFGLDKEGIKKIATDGAQLCLDLMKTVPETKVSFEYSPESYTGTELEFAVEVCNAVNAIWKPTPTWKTIMNLPATVEMATPNIYADSIEWMCRNLENRESVIVSLHPHNDRGTGVAAAELGYLAGADRIEGTLFGNGERTGNVCLVTLGMNLVSHGVDPHIDFSNIDEIRRTVEYANQLKVPERHPYGGDLVFTAFSGSHQDAIKKGFEHLERDAKAAGVAVDQHTWAVPYLPIDPKDIGRSYEAVIRVNSQSGKGGVAYLMKTEHHLDLPRRLQIEFSKIVQEKTDTQGGEVSADELWAIFEDEYLPTAGAPWGRFRLKGLSQTSVMNQDVQLTVVITDRGQEVELSGHGNGPIAAFCNILQNYGVDVRVLDFHEHALSAGGDASAAAYLECAIGGDVYWGVGVDPNTTTASLKAVVSAINRAIR
;
A
#
# COMPACT_ATOMS: atom_id res chain seq x y z
N MET A 1 -7.25 16.05 -31.40
CA MET A 1 -8.04 15.55 -30.25
C MET A 1 -9.51 15.96 -30.45
N PRO A 2 -10.47 15.05 -30.27
CA PRO A 2 -11.90 15.34 -30.49
C PRO A 2 -12.55 16.01 -29.26
N VAL A 3 -12.07 17.17 -28.87
CA VAL A 3 -12.47 17.90 -27.66
C VAL A 3 -13.95 18.26 -27.64
N HIS A 4 -14.59 18.38 -28.82
CA HIS A 4 -16.01 18.65 -28.95
C HIS A 4 -16.93 17.55 -28.40
N ARG A 5 -16.39 16.35 -28.09
CA ARG A 5 -17.13 15.24 -27.48
C ARG A 5 -17.26 15.36 -25.97
N TYR A 6 -16.52 16.27 -25.35
CA TYR A 6 -16.42 16.43 -23.91
C TYR A 6 -16.90 17.81 -23.50
N SER A 7 -17.63 17.86 -22.39
CA SER A 7 -18.14 19.09 -21.82
C SER A 7 -17.43 19.39 -20.50
N SER A 8 -17.25 20.67 -20.19
CA SER A 8 -16.77 21.09 -18.88
C SER A 8 -17.83 20.75 -17.82
N PHE A 9 -17.35 20.37 -16.63
CA PHE A 9 -18.22 20.19 -15.48
C PHE A 9 -18.80 21.53 -15.02
N ILE A 10 -20.09 21.55 -14.67
CA ILE A 10 -20.76 22.78 -14.21
C ILE A 10 -20.32 23.04 -12.77
N PRO A 11 -19.76 24.22 -12.45
CA PRO A 11 -19.42 24.59 -11.08
C PRO A 11 -20.66 24.58 -10.16
N VAL A 12 -20.45 24.26 -8.88
CA VAL A 12 -21.48 24.39 -7.85
C VAL A 12 -21.71 25.86 -7.56
N ASP A 13 -22.97 26.30 -7.53
CA ASP A 13 -23.32 27.65 -7.13
C ASP A 13 -23.20 27.81 -5.62
N LEU A 14 -22.02 28.18 -5.17
CA LEU A 14 -21.67 28.40 -3.76
C LEU A 14 -20.81 29.65 -3.60
N PRO A 15 -21.39 30.86 -3.78
CA PRO A 15 -20.62 32.11 -3.77
C PRO A 15 -20.02 32.45 -2.42
N ASP A 16 -20.61 31.97 -1.32
CA ASP A 16 -20.22 32.19 0.07
C ASP A 16 -19.43 30.98 0.68
N ARG A 17 -18.75 30.21 -0.17
CA ARG A 17 -17.96 29.06 0.30
C ARG A 17 -16.95 29.44 1.38
N THR A 18 -16.79 28.59 2.39
CA THR A 18 -15.91 28.87 3.56
C THR A 18 -14.66 28.03 3.59
N TRP A 19 -14.64 26.88 2.91
CA TRP A 19 -13.55 25.90 2.98
C TRP A 19 -12.18 26.44 2.57
N PRO A 20 -12.01 27.37 1.60
CA PRO A 20 -10.67 27.81 1.17
C PRO A 20 -9.87 28.54 2.26
N ASN A 21 -10.55 29.08 3.27
CA ASN A 21 -9.92 29.81 4.37
C ASN A 21 -9.65 28.93 5.60
N LYS A 22 -10.04 27.66 5.56
CA LYS A 22 -9.84 26.73 6.67
C LYS A 22 -8.45 26.08 6.62
N LYS A 23 -8.01 25.56 7.75
CA LYS A 23 -6.80 24.74 7.90
C LYS A 23 -7.17 23.41 8.52
N ILE A 24 -6.52 22.35 8.10
CA ILE A 24 -6.64 21.05 8.75
C ILE A 24 -5.83 21.11 10.05
N THR A 25 -6.50 20.94 11.17
CA THR A 25 -5.91 20.97 12.52
C THR A 25 -6.18 19.69 13.31
N VAL A 26 -7.04 18.83 12.80
CA VAL A 26 -7.43 17.55 13.38
C VAL A 26 -7.43 16.51 12.26
N THR A 27 -7.05 15.29 12.58
CA THR A 27 -7.10 14.17 11.62
C THR A 27 -8.54 13.77 11.33
N PRO A 28 -8.88 13.37 10.08
CA PRO A 28 -10.16 12.74 9.79
C PRO A 28 -10.26 11.36 10.43
N LYS A 29 -11.46 10.82 10.52
CA LYS A 29 -11.63 9.38 10.68
C LYS A 29 -11.16 8.69 9.41
N TRP A 30 -10.37 7.63 9.57
CA TRP A 30 -9.86 6.85 8.45
C TRP A 30 -10.61 5.54 8.30
N CYS A 31 -10.96 5.19 7.07
CA CYS A 31 -11.38 3.84 6.71
C CYS A 31 -10.49 3.29 5.60
N SER A 32 -9.83 2.17 5.86
CA SER A 32 -9.15 1.44 4.78
C SER A 32 -10.16 0.60 4.01
N VAL A 33 -10.14 0.75 2.68
CA VAL A 33 -10.92 -0.08 1.76
C VAL A 33 -10.03 -1.01 0.92
N ASP A 34 -8.78 -1.24 1.35
CA ASP A 34 -7.81 -2.12 0.67
C ASP A 34 -8.35 -3.52 0.43
N LEU A 35 -9.05 -4.10 1.42
CA LEU A 35 -9.58 -5.46 1.38
C LEU A 35 -10.89 -5.60 0.58
N ARG A 36 -11.53 -4.49 0.22
CA ARG A 36 -12.75 -4.50 -0.60
C ARG A 36 -12.49 -3.85 -1.96
N ASP A 37 -12.41 -2.53 -2.04
CA ASP A 37 -12.28 -1.78 -3.29
C ASP A 37 -10.90 -1.95 -3.93
N GLY A 38 -9.86 -1.96 -3.10
CA GLY A 38 -8.50 -2.29 -3.52
C GLY A 38 -8.40 -3.72 -4.04
N ASN A 39 -8.96 -4.70 -3.33
CA ASN A 39 -8.96 -6.10 -3.72
C ASN A 39 -9.79 -6.37 -4.98
N GLN A 40 -10.95 -5.72 -5.11
CA GLN A 40 -11.85 -5.87 -6.25
C GLN A 40 -11.17 -5.52 -7.58
N ALA A 41 -10.22 -4.59 -7.57
CA ALA A 41 -9.53 -4.09 -8.75
C ALA A 41 -8.30 -4.92 -9.15
N LEU A 42 -7.93 -5.94 -8.39
CA LEU A 42 -6.78 -6.77 -8.68
C LEU A 42 -7.07 -7.79 -9.78
N ILE A 43 -6.09 -7.97 -10.70
CA ILE A 43 -6.14 -9.03 -11.71
C ILE A 43 -6.15 -10.41 -11.02
N ASP A 44 -5.38 -10.55 -9.94
CA ASP A 44 -5.36 -11.71 -9.06
C ASP A 44 -5.84 -11.29 -7.66
N PRO A 45 -7.15 -11.38 -7.37
CA PRO A 45 -7.70 -11.02 -6.08
C PRO A 45 -7.02 -11.76 -4.93
N MET A 46 -6.89 -11.10 -3.79
CA MET A 46 -6.21 -11.67 -2.62
C MET A 46 -6.88 -12.96 -2.16
N ASP A 47 -6.10 -13.99 -1.98
CA ASP A 47 -6.48 -15.17 -1.21
C ASP A 47 -6.54 -14.88 0.30
N THR A 48 -7.01 -15.85 1.09
CA THR A 48 -7.14 -15.68 2.55
C THR A 48 -5.82 -15.32 3.25
N PRO A 49 -4.66 -15.94 2.94
CA PRO A 49 -3.37 -15.53 3.51
C PRO A 49 -3.01 -14.08 3.23
N ARG A 50 -3.16 -13.60 1.99
CA ARG A 50 -2.86 -12.21 1.61
C ARG A 50 -3.84 -11.23 2.26
N LYS A 51 -5.14 -11.55 2.30
CA LYS A 51 -6.14 -10.76 3.03
C LYS A 51 -5.80 -10.65 4.51
N LEU A 52 -5.40 -11.75 5.14
CA LEU A 52 -5.04 -11.76 6.55
C LEU A 52 -3.76 -10.95 6.82
N ALA A 53 -2.77 -11.01 5.94
CA ALA A 53 -1.56 -10.19 6.05
C ALA A 53 -1.89 -8.70 5.96
N MET A 54 -2.74 -8.30 4.99
CA MET A 54 -3.20 -6.91 4.85
C MET A 54 -4.03 -6.47 6.06
N PHE A 55 -4.96 -7.28 6.55
CA PHE A 55 -5.78 -6.96 7.72
C PHE A 55 -4.90 -6.72 8.96
N LYS A 56 -3.95 -7.61 9.23
CA LYS A 56 -3.01 -7.46 10.35
C LYS A 56 -2.14 -6.21 10.23
N LEU A 57 -1.68 -5.89 9.02
CA LEU A 57 -0.93 -4.66 8.77
C LEU A 57 -1.79 -3.44 9.12
N LEU A 58 -3.01 -3.34 8.59
CA LEU A 58 -3.91 -2.21 8.85
C LEU A 58 -4.21 -2.02 10.33
N VAL A 59 -4.46 -3.12 11.06
CA VAL A 59 -4.64 -3.10 12.52
C VAL A 59 -3.38 -2.61 13.23
N ALA A 60 -2.22 -3.12 12.86
CA ALA A 60 -0.92 -2.74 13.45
C ALA A 60 -0.59 -1.26 13.20
N MET A 61 -0.92 -0.74 12.02
CA MET A 61 -0.77 0.69 11.69
C MET A 61 -1.71 1.60 12.49
N GLY A 62 -2.79 1.07 13.09
CA GLY A 62 -3.73 1.84 13.90
C GLY A 62 -5.07 2.17 13.24
N TYR A 63 -5.40 1.63 12.07
CA TYR A 63 -6.72 1.81 11.45
C TYR A 63 -7.81 1.23 12.35
N LYS A 64 -8.86 2.03 12.57
CA LYS A 64 -10.00 1.68 13.45
C LYS A 64 -11.26 1.29 12.68
N GLU A 65 -11.36 1.65 11.42
CA GLU A 65 -12.42 1.23 10.51
C GLU A 65 -11.77 0.60 9.26
N ILE A 66 -12.14 -0.64 8.95
CA ILE A 66 -11.57 -1.42 7.86
C ILE A 66 -12.70 -2.11 7.09
N GLU A 67 -12.86 -1.76 5.80
CA GLU A 67 -13.80 -2.44 4.93
C GLU A 67 -13.20 -3.76 4.42
N VAL A 68 -13.67 -4.86 5.00
CA VAL A 68 -13.04 -6.19 4.89
C VAL A 68 -13.50 -7.02 3.69
N GLY A 69 -14.53 -6.56 2.99
CA GLY A 69 -15.00 -7.23 1.78
C GLY A 69 -16.43 -6.96 1.40
N PHE A 70 -16.87 -7.65 0.32
CA PHE A 70 -18.24 -7.69 -0.17
C PHE A 70 -18.77 -9.14 -0.03
N PRO A 71 -19.15 -9.57 1.18
CA PRO A 71 -19.41 -10.98 1.51
C PRO A 71 -20.57 -11.60 0.73
N SER A 72 -21.49 -10.79 0.22
CA SER A 72 -22.60 -11.27 -0.60
C SER A 72 -22.26 -11.43 -2.08
N ALA A 73 -21.15 -10.85 -2.56
CA ALA A 73 -20.72 -10.95 -3.96
C ALA A 73 -19.70 -12.10 -4.18
N SER A 74 -18.96 -12.50 -3.15
CA SER A 74 -17.87 -13.48 -3.25
C SER A 74 -17.87 -14.42 -2.05
N GLN A 75 -17.74 -15.73 -2.32
CA GLN A 75 -17.60 -16.73 -1.25
C GLN A 75 -16.28 -16.54 -0.50
N THR A 76 -15.21 -16.16 -1.20
CA THR A 76 -13.91 -15.85 -0.57
C THR A 76 -14.02 -14.71 0.43
N ASP A 77 -14.77 -13.65 0.08
CA ASP A 77 -15.01 -12.52 1.00
C ASP A 77 -15.87 -12.95 2.18
N PHE A 78 -16.92 -13.74 1.93
CA PHE A 78 -17.75 -14.28 3.00
C PHE A 78 -16.91 -15.11 3.99
N ASP A 79 -16.11 -16.04 3.48
CA ASP A 79 -15.29 -16.93 4.28
C ASP A 79 -14.21 -16.15 5.06
N PHE A 80 -13.66 -15.10 4.46
CA PHE A 80 -12.71 -14.22 5.14
C PHE A 80 -13.36 -13.43 6.28
N VAL A 81 -14.53 -12.84 6.05
CA VAL A 81 -15.30 -12.15 7.12
C VAL A 81 -15.60 -13.11 8.26
N ARG A 82 -16.08 -14.32 7.95
CA ARG A 82 -16.32 -15.35 8.97
C ARG A 82 -15.04 -15.71 9.71
N LYS A 83 -13.94 -15.93 8.98
CA LYS A 83 -12.65 -16.30 9.59
C LYS A 83 -12.20 -15.28 10.64
N ILE A 84 -12.19 -13.99 10.31
CA ILE A 84 -11.72 -12.97 11.26
C ILE A 84 -12.65 -12.82 12.48
N ILE A 85 -13.94 -13.14 12.34
CA ILE A 85 -14.91 -13.15 13.44
C ILE A 85 -14.76 -14.45 14.28
N ASP A 86 -14.80 -15.62 13.64
CA ASP A 86 -14.82 -16.91 14.31
C ASP A 86 -13.50 -17.21 15.03
N GLU A 87 -12.37 -16.69 14.53
CA GLU A 87 -11.04 -16.83 15.15
C GLU A 87 -10.70 -15.65 16.10
N ASP A 88 -11.66 -14.75 16.39
CA ASP A 88 -11.49 -13.56 17.26
C ASP A 88 -10.26 -12.69 16.90
N LEU A 89 -10.07 -12.43 15.60
CA LEU A 89 -8.93 -11.69 15.09
C LEU A 89 -9.14 -10.17 15.06
N ILE A 90 -10.36 -9.70 15.37
CA ILE A 90 -10.73 -8.29 15.33
C ILE A 90 -10.51 -7.68 16.71
N PRO A 91 -9.58 -6.72 16.89
CA PRO A 91 -9.41 -6.01 18.16
C PRO A 91 -10.69 -5.29 18.60
N ASP A 92 -10.87 -5.11 19.91
CA ASP A 92 -12.07 -4.49 20.48
C ASP A 92 -12.32 -3.06 20.01
N ASP A 93 -11.27 -2.35 19.62
CA ASP A 93 -11.30 -0.95 19.16
C ASP A 93 -11.32 -0.82 17.62
N VAL A 94 -11.44 -1.95 16.90
CA VAL A 94 -11.55 -1.98 15.43
C VAL A 94 -12.97 -2.35 15.03
N VAL A 95 -13.53 -1.60 14.10
CA VAL A 95 -14.84 -1.84 13.51
C VAL A 95 -14.64 -2.35 12.09
N ILE A 96 -15.17 -3.53 11.78
CA ILE A 96 -15.21 -4.01 10.42
C ILE A 96 -16.36 -3.37 9.65
N GLN A 97 -16.10 -3.04 8.38
CA GLN A 97 -17.12 -2.57 7.45
C GLN A 97 -17.33 -3.62 6.36
N VAL A 98 -18.56 -3.83 5.93
CA VAL A 98 -18.92 -4.76 4.86
C VAL A 98 -19.86 -4.10 3.88
N LEU A 99 -19.54 -4.23 2.57
CA LEU A 99 -20.34 -3.65 1.50
C LEU A 99 -21.55 -4.54 1.17
N THR A 100 -22.68 -3.91 0.86
CA THR A 100 -23.85 -4.58 0.28
C THR A 100 -24.58 -3.67 -0.69
N GLN A 101 -24.94 -4.21 -1.85
CA GLN A 101 -25.85 -3.51 -2.76
C GLN A 101 -27.27 -3.53 -2.22
N ALA A 102 -28.06 -2.51 -2.52
CA ALA A 102 -29.48 -2.40 -2.11
C ALA A 102 -30.39 -3.42 -2.84
N ARG A 103 -30.13 -4.69 -2.58
CA ARG A 103 -30.87 -5.87 -3.09
C ARG A 103 -31.05 -6.87 -1.98
N GLU A 104 -32.29 -7.31 -1.75
CA GLU A 104 -32.66 -8.14 -0.61
C GLU A 104 -31.75 -9.38 -0.41
N PRO A 105 -31.47 -10.22 -1.43
CA PRO A 105 -30.62 -11.41 -1.21
C PRO A 105 -29.21 -11.07 -0.75
N LEU A 106 -28.66 -9.95 -1.25
CA LEU A 106 -27.30 -9.51 -0.90
C LEU A 106 -27.26 -8.96 0.52
N ILE A 107 -28.25 -8.14 0.90
CA ILE A 107 -28.34 -7.61 2.27
C ILE A 107 -28.47 -8.76 3.27
N ARG A 108 -29.35 -9.75 3.02
CA ARG A 108 -29.49 -10.92 3.91
C ARG A 108 -28.18 -11.68 4.08
N ARG A 109 -27.47 -11.94 2.97
CA ARG A 109 -26.18 -12.63 3.00
C ARG A 109 -25.13 -11.85 3.78
N THR A 110 -25.16 -10.53 3.71
CA THR A 110 -24.27 -9.65 4.47
C THR A 110 -24.49 -9.79 5.98
N TYR A 111 -25.75 -9.85 6.43
CA TYR A 111 -26.06 -10.06 7.85
C TYR A 111 -25.67 -11.47 8.35
N GLU A 112 -25.76 -12.48 7.49
CA GLU A 112 -25.21 -13.81 7.82
C GLU A 112 -23.69 -13.75 8.04
N ALA A 113 -22.97 -12.95 7.23
CA ALA A 113 -21.53 -12.83 7.32
C ALA A 113 -21.06 -12.14 8.61
N ILE A 114 -21.75 -11.10 9.08
CA ILE A 114 -21.32 -10.32 10.27
C ILE A 114 -21.81 -10.88 11.60
N LYS A 115 -22.63 -11.93 11.59
CA LYS A 115 -23.19 -12.52 12.79
C LYS A 115 -22.09 -12.91 13.79
N GLY A 116 -22.22 -12.47 15.06
CA GLY A 116 -21.25 -12.74 16.11
C GLY A 116 -20.05 -11.78 16.15
N SER A 117 -19.96 -10.82 15.22
CA SER A 117 -19.01 -9.71 15.36
C SER A 117 -19.41 -8.81 16.52
N LYS A 118 -18.44 -8.28 17.28
CA LYS A 118 -18.72 -7.32 18.37
C LYS A 118 -19.34 -6.04 17.82
N GLN A 119 -18.83 -5.54 16.72
CA GLN A 119 -19.33 -4.34 16.04
C GLN A 119 -19.07 -4.40 14.53
N ALA A 120 -19.99 -3.85 13.75
CA ALA A 120 -19.87 -3.81 12.30
C ALA A 120 -20.56 -2.59 11.69
N ILE A 121 -20.00 -2.05 10.59
CA ILE A 121 -20.67 -1.09 9.72
C ILE A 121 -21.23 -1.86 8.53
N VAL A 122 -22.53 -1.75 8.30
CA VAL A 122 -23.18 -2.26 7.08
C VAL A 122 -23.23 -1.12 6.08
N HIS A 123 -22.44 -1.21 5.01
CA HIS A 123 -22.32 -0.21 3.97
C HIS A 123 -23.26 -0.53 2.82
N LEU A 124 -24.40 0.13 2.79
CA LEU A 124 -25.43 0.01 1.77
C LEU A 124 -25.16 0.97 0.62
N TYR A 125 -25.27 0.52 -0.64
CA TYR A 125 -25.16 1.39 -1.79
C TYR A 125 -26.16 1.07 -2.90
N ASN A 126 -26.47 2.07 -3.68
CA ASN A 126 -27.04 1.96 -5.02
C ASN A 126 -26.65 3.18 -5.86
N SER A 127 -26.59 3.01 -7.18
CA SER A 127 -26.21 4.08 -8.09
C SER A 127 -27.34 5.10 -8.24
N THR A 128 -26.98 6.39 -8.21
CA THR A 128 -27.93 7.51 -8.24
C THR A 128 -27.74 8.46 -9.42
N SER A 129 -26.61 8.32 -10.17
CA SER A 129 -26.25 9.27 -11.23
C SER A 129 -27.27 9.34 -12.35
N THR A 130 -27.37 10.51 -12.97
CA THR A 130 -28.24 10.80 -14.13
C THR A 130 -28.03 9.76 -15.24
N LEU A 131 -26.79 9.42 -15.54
CA LEU A 131 -26.46 8.47 -16.59
C LEU A 131 -26.94 7.06 -16.27
N GLN A 132 -26.64 6.56 -15.04
CA GLN A 132 -27.01 5.19 -14.65
C GLN A 132 -28.52 5.03 -14.48
N ARG A 133 -29.21 6.04 -13.98
CA ARG A 133 -30.69 6.04 -13.97
C ARG A 133 -31.26 5.76 -15.36
N ARG A 134 -30.70 6.43 -16.39
CA ARG A 134 -31.16 6.31 -17.76
C ARG A 134 -30.75 5.02 -18.46
N VAL A 135 -29.44 4.64 -18.36
CA VAL A 135 -28.90 3.58 -19.21
C VAL A 135 -28.82 2.21 -18.53
N VAL A 136 -28.80 2.17 -17.19
CA VAL A 136 -28.67 0.92 -16.43
C VAL A 136 -30.00 0.50 -15.83
N PHE A 137 -30.67 1.42 -15.12
CA PHE A 137 -31.89 1.09 -14.39
C PHE A 137 -33.17 1.34 -15.20
N GLY A 138 -33.17 2.32 -16.10
CA GLY A 138 -34.39 2.75 -16.79
C GLY A 138 -35.41 3.32 -15.81
N LEU A 139 -34.98 3.91 -14.69
CA LEU A 139 -35.82 4.44 -13.62
C LEU A 139 -35.63 5.95 -13.45
N ASP A 140 -36.71 6.58 -12.99
CA ASP A 140 -36.68 7.97 -12.54
C ASP A 140 -36.10 8.13 -11.13
N LYS A 141 -36.08 9.35 -10.61
CA LYS A 141 -35.57 9.67 -9.26
C LYS A 141 -36.32 8.92 -8.16
N GLU A 142 -37.65 8.83 -8.28
CA GLU A 142 -38.49 8.14 -7.28
C GLU A 142 -38.19 6.64 -7.25
N GLY A 143 -38.02 6.00 -8.41
CA GLY A 143 -37.63 4.59 -8.50
C GLY A 143 -36.26 4.30 -7.87
N ILE A 144 -35.28 5.16 -8.11
CA ILE A 144 -33.94 5.02 -7.50
C ILE A 144 -33.98 5.30 -6.00
N LYS A 145 -34.69 6.32 -5.54
CA LYS A 145 -34.90 6.62 -4.12
C LYS A 145 -35.54 5.46 -3.40
N LYS A 146 -36.55 4.82 -4.05
CA LYS A 146 -37.21 3.64 -3.51
C LYS A 146 -36.24 2.46 -3.30
N ILE A 147 -35.29 2.21 -4.22
CA ILE A 147 -34.28 1.18 -4.04
C ILE A 147 -33.46 1.45 -2.77
N ALA A 148 -33.01 2.69 -2.56
CA ALA A 148 -32.26 3.09 -1.38
C ALA A 148 -33.06 2.90 -0.09
N THR A 149 -34.31 3.37 -0.07
CA THR A 149 -35.16 3.31 1.12
C THR A 149 -35.62 1.90 1.46
N ASP A 150 -35.96 1.07 0.47
CA ASP A 150 -36.30 -0.34 0.70
C ASP A 150 -35.06 -1.10 1.27
N GLY A 151 -33.88 -0.84 0.72
CA GLY A 151 -32.62 -1.40 1.23
C GLY A 151 -32.33 -0.94 2.66
N ALA A 152 -32.49 0.34 2.96
CA ALA A 152 -32.29 0.90 4.29
C ALA A 152 -33.25 0.30 5.32
N GLN A 153 -34.52 0.15 4.96
CA GLN A 153 -35.53 -0.48 5.82
C GLN A 153 -35.16 -1.95 6.11
N LEU A 154 -34.73 -2.69 5.08
CA LEU A 154 -34.32 -4.08 5.27
C LEU A 154 -33.09 -4.18 6.16
N CYS A 155 -32.10 -3.30 6.01
CA CYS A 155 -30.92 -3.26 6.89
C CYS A 155 -31.36 -3.03 8.35
N LEU A 156 -32.27 -2.09 8.61
CA LEU A 156 -32.80 -1.81 9.94
C LEU A 156 -33.55 -3.00 10.53
N ASP A 157 -34.31 -3.73 9.72
CA ASP A 157 -35.06 -4.90 10.18
C ASP A 157 -34.14 -6.07 10.48
N LEU A 158 -33.12 -6.31 9.65
CA LEU A 158 -32.15 -7.39 9.85
C LEU A 158 -31.18 -7.12 10.99
N MET A 159 -30.92 -5.87 11.36
CA MET A 159 -30.14 -5.56 12.57
C MET A 159 -30.67 -6.27 13.82
N LYS A 160 -31.99 -6.48 13.90
CA LYS A 160 -32.65 -7.21 15.00
C LYS A 160 -32.33 -8.70 15.02
N THR A 161 -31.81 -9.25 13.93
CA THR A 161 -31.43 -10.68 13.80
C THR A 161 -30.02 -10.98 14.30
N VAL A 162 -29.23 -9.95 14.57
CA VAL A 162 -27.85 -10.01 15.09
C VAL A 162 -27.70 -9.16 16.36
N PRO A 163 -28.48 -9.43 17.42
CA PRO A 163 -28.55 -8.57 18.60
C PRO A 163 -27.22 -8.51 19.38
N GLU A 164 -26.32 -9.46 19.17
CA GLU A 164 -24.99 -9.52 19.75
C GLU A 164 -24.01 -8.57 19.06
N THR A 165 -24.33 -8.10 17.84
CA THR A 165 -23.47 -7.22 17.05
C THR A 165 -23.95 -5.77 17.15
N LYS A 166 -23.08 -4.86 17.58
CA LYS A 166 -23.35 -3.43 17.51
C LYS A 166 -23.24 -2.95 16.05
N VAL A 167 -24.38 -2.85 15.38
CA VAL A 167 -24.44 -2.42 13.97
C VAL A 167 -24.55 -0.91 13.88
N SER A 168 -23.75 -0.33 12.98
CA SER A 168 -23.92 1.03 12.44
C SER A 168 -24.11 0.96 10.94
N PHE A 169 -24.59 2.05 10.35
CA PHE A 169 -24.95 2.09 8.94
C PHE A 169 -24.16 3.13 8.17
N GLU A 170 -23.76 2.76 6.98
CA GLU A 170 -23.24 3.65 5.95
C GLU A 170 -24.10 3.55 4.70
N TYR A 171 -24.36 4.68 4.05
CA TYR A 171 -25.01 4.74 2.75
C TYR A 171 -24.17 5.52 1.75
N SER A 172 -23.98 4.93 0.56
CA SER A 172 -23.37 5.60 -0.60
C SER A 172 -24.39 5.78 -1.72
N PRO A 173 -24.73 7.02 -2.09
CA PRO A 173 -25.31 7.32 -3.40
C PRO A 173 -24.21 7.17 -4.47
N GLU A 174 -23.98 5.93 -4.93
CA GLU A 174 -22.89 5.61 -5.85
C GLU A 174 -22.93 6.51 -7.09
N SER A 175 -21.76 6.87 -7.62
CA SER A 175 -21.61 7.90 -8.66
C SER A 175 -22.18 9.26 -8.25
N TYR A 176 -21.95 9.64 -6.99
CA TYR A 176 -22.37 10.93 -6.43
C TYR A 176 -21.96 12.11 -7.30
N THR A 177 -20.74 12.12 -7.84
CA THR A 177 -20.24 13.20 -8.72
C THR A 177 -21.02 13.33 -10.05
N GLY A 178 -21.76 12.31 -10.45
CA GLY A 178 -22.66 12.33 -11.60
C GLY A 178 -24.15 12.49 -11.24
N THR A 179 -24.45 12.78 -9.98
CA THR A 179 -25.80 12.95 -9.44
C THR A 179 -26.06 14.43 -9.17
N GLU A 180 -27.28 14.90 -9.42
CA GLU A 180 -27.72 16.25 -9.04
C GLU A 180 -27.65 16.39 -7.51
N LEU A 181 -27.09 17.48 -7.00
CA LEU A 181 -26.89 17.68 -5.55
C LEU A 181 -28.21 17.63 -4.76
N GLU A 182 -29.27 18.22 -5.31
CA GLU A 182 -30.59 18.21 -4.71
C GLU A 182 -31.17 16.78 -4.61
N PHE A 183 -30.86 15.92 -5.59
CA PHE A 183 -31.31 14.54 -5.55
C PHE A 183 -30.40 13.70 -4.61
N ALA A 184 -29.11 13.97 -4.59
CA ALA A 184 -28.20 13.30 -3.66
C ALA A 184 -28.58 13.54 -2.20
N VAL A 185 -28.86 14.80 -1.82
CA VAL A 185 -29.29 15.13 -0.46
C VAL A 185 -30.68 14.57 -0.15
N GLU A 186 -31.59 14.58 -1.10
CA GLU A 186 -32.93 14.00 -0.96
C GLU A 186 -32.86 12.50 -0.63
N VAL A 187 -32.05 11.73 -1.37
CA VAL A 187 -31.89 10.29 -1.12
C VAL A 187 -31.22 10.04 0.22
N CYS A 188 -30.16 10.76 0.55
CA CYS A 188 -29.49 10.64 1.85
C CYS A 188 -30.43 10.94 3.02
N ASN A 189 -31.22 12.00 2.92
CA ASN A 189 -32.19 12.35 3.96
C ASN A 189 -33.32 11.30 4.06
N ALA A 190 -33.79 10.75 2.92
CA ALA A 190 -34.79 9.68 2.91
C ALA A 190 -34.29 8.39 3.59
N VAL A 191 -33.04 8.02 3.37
CA VAL A 191 -32.40 6.89 4.07
C VAL A 191 -32.29 7.18 5.56
N ASN A 192 -31.81 8.36 5.94
CA ASN A 192 -31.70 8.76 7.36
C ASN A 192 -33.07 8.88 8.06
N ALA A 193 -34.13 9.24 7.36
CA ALA A 193 -35.49 9.24 7.92
C ALA A 193 -35.93 7.82 8.37
N ILE A 194 -35.40 6.76 7.75
CA ILE A 194 -35.63 5.37 8.13
C ILE A 194 -34.72 4.98 9.29
N TRP A 195 -33.42 5.23 9.19
CA TRP A 195 -32.44 4.82 10.21
C TRP A 195 -32.53 5.66 11.48
N LYS A 196 -32.97 6.91 11.40
CA LYS A 196 -33.17 7.84 12.53
C LYS A 196 -31.90 8.01 13.38
N PRO A 197 -30.80 8.47 12.77
CA PRO A 197 -29.56 8.68 13.51
C PRO A 197 -29.73 9.70 14.65
N THR A 198 -28.86 9.58 15.64
CA THR A 198 -28.78 10.51 16.77
C THR A 198 -27.31 10.96 16.93
N PRO A 199 -27.03 12.03 17.68
CA PRO A 199 -25.65 12.43 17.95
C PRO A 199 -24.77 11.35 18.62
N THR A 200 -25.39 10.38 19.31
CA THR A 200 -24.72 9.27 19.97
C THR A 200 -24.69 7.98 19.16
N TRP A 201 -25.52 7.87 18.13
CA TRP A 201 -25.54 6.78 17.16
C TRP A 201 -25.67 7.34 15.75
N LYS A 202 -24.53 7.74 15.21
CA LYS A 202 -24.46 8.40 13.91
C LYS A 202 -24.50 7.41 12.76
N THR A 203 -25.08 7.83 11.64
CA THR A 203 -24.95 7.16 10.35
C THR A 203 -23.84 7.80 9.54
N ILE A 204 -23.32 7.09 8.55
CA ILE A 204 -22.31 7.58 7.62
C ILE A 204 -22.98 7.81 6.25
N MET A 205 -22.85 9.03 5.73
CA MET A 205 -23.20 9.36 4.36
C MET A 205 -21.89 9.51 3.58
N ASN A 206 -21.58 8.51 2.78
CA ASN A 206 -20.36 8.47 1.98
C ASN A 206 -20.65 9.05 0.59
N LEU A 207 -19.87 10.04 0.17
CA LEU A 207 -20.12 10.81 -1.05
C LEU A 207 -19.00 10.50 -2.08
N PRO A 208 -19.09 9.35 -2.80
CA PRO A 208 -17.98 8.88 -3.60
C PRO A 208 -17.83 9.67 -4.91
N ALA A 209 -16.61 10.14 -5.16
CA ALA A 209 -16.18 10.45 -6.52
C ALA A 209 -15.85 9.13 -7.23
N THR A 210 -16.87 8.32 -7.49
CA THR A 210 -16.75 7.00 -8.14
C THR A 210 -15.99 7.10 -9.46
N VAL A 211 -16.18 8.20 -10.17
CA VAL A 211 -15.30 8.71 -11.21
C VAL A 211 -14.97 10.16 -10.87
N GLU A 212 -13.72 10.53 -10.91
CA GLU A 212 -13.27 11.90 -10.70
C GLU A 212 -13.63 12.76 -11.92
N MET A 213 -14.79 13.38 -11.88
CA MET A 213 -15.38 14.07 -13.05
C MET A 213 -14.98 15.54 -13.16
N ALA A 214 -14.60 16.19 -12.05
CA ALA A 214 -14.34 17.62 -11.94
C ALA A 214 -13.00 17.90 -11.25
N THR A 215 -12.62 19.17 -11.18
CA THR A 215 -11.48 19.62 -10.39
C THR A 215 -11.77 19.53 -8.89
N PRO A 216 -10.75 19.38 -8.02
CA PRO A 216 -10.94 19.19 -6.58
C PRO A 216 -11.75 20.28 -5.86
N ASN A 217 -11.64 21.53 -6.33
CA ASN A 217 -12.43 22.64 -5.78
C ASN A 217 -13.95 22.48 -6.02
N ILE A 218 -14.35 21.93 -7.16
CA ILE A 218 -15.78 21.66 -7.44
C ILE A 218 -16.28 20.53 -6.54
N TYR A 219 -15.46 19.49 -6.33
CA TYR A 219 -15.81 18.44 -5.37
C TYR A 219 -15.94 19.00 -3.96
N ALA A 220 -15.00 19.84 -3.50
CA ALA A 220 -15.07 20.49 -2.20
C ALA A 220 -16.32 21.39 -2.06
N ASP A 221 -16.65 22.18 -3.08
CA ASP A 221 -17.90 22.97 -3.10
C ASP A 221 -19.14 22.08 -2.94
N SER A 222 -19.16 20.93 -3.61
CA SER A 222 -20.28 19.98 -3.49
C SER A 222 -20.38 19.39 -2.07
N ILE A 223 -19.25 19.10 -1.43
CA ILE A 223 -19.20 18.59 -0.06
C ILE A 223 -19.70 19.66 0.94
N GLU A 224 -19.24 20.92 0.82
CA GLU A 224 -19.73 21.99 1.67
C GLU A 224 -21.24 22.20 1.46
N TRP A 225 -21.70 22.14 0.21
CA TRP A 225 -23.12 22.24 -0.11
C TRP A 225 -23.92 21.09 0.55
N MET A 226 -23.45 19.84 0.45
CA MET A 226 -24.11 18.70 1.11
C MET A 226 -24.12 18.87 2.63
N CYS A 227 -22.99 19.27 3.25
CA CYS A 227 -22.93 19.51 4.69
C CYS A 227 -23.92 20.56 5.18
N ARG A 228 -24.24 21.55 4.35
CA ARG A 228 -25.23 22.61 4.67
C ARG A 228 -26.69 22.15 4.50
N ASN A 229 -26.94 21.16 3.65
CA ASN A 229 -28.29 20.75 3.25
C ASN A 229 -28.71 19.36 3.82
N LEU A 230 -27.78 18.58 4.38
CA LEU A 230 -28.12 17.35 5.08
C LEU A 230 -28.89 17.67 6.38
N GLU A 231 -30.04 17.03 6.54
CA GLU A 231 -30.83 17.13 7.78
C GLU A 231 -30.09 16.49 8.96
N ASN A 232 -30.23 17.10 10.15
CA ASN A 232 -29.59 16.61 11.39
C ASN A 232 -28.09 16.33 11.22
N ARG A 233 -27.36 17.29 10.63
CA ARG A 233 -25.93 17.13 10.28
C ARG A 233 -25.08 16.64 11.45
N GLU A 234 -25.40 17.00 12.70
CA GLU A 234 -24.72 16.56 13.91
C GLU A 234 -24.86 15.07 14.20
N SER A 235 -25.85 14.42 13.60
CA SER A 235 -26.10 12.97 13.70
C SER A 235 -25.54 12.19 12.50
N VAL A 236 -24.86 12.87 11.57
CA VAL A 236 -24.32 12.28 10.34
C VAL A 236 -22.80 12.46 10.30
N ILE A 237 -22.09 11.40 9.92
CA ILE A 237 -20.69 11.43 9.53
C ILE A 237 -20.66 11.55 7.99
N VAL A 238 -20.12 12.63 7.47
CA VAL A 238 -19.90 12.79 6.04
C VAL A 238 -18.55 12.17 5.69
N SER A 239 -18.56 11.15 4.84
CA SER A 239 -17.39 10.41 4.39
C SER A 239 -17.07 10.74 2.93
N LEU A 240 -15.78 10.78 2.62
CA LEU A 240 -15.27 10.98 1.26
C LEU A 240 -14.67 9.68 0.74
N HIS A 241 -14.93 9.37 -0.52
CA HIS A 241 -14.35 8.21 -1.20
C HIS A 241 -13.95 8.62 -2.63
N PRO A 242 -12.89 9.41 -2.81
CA PRO A 242 -12.47 9.82 -4.15
C PRO A 242 -11.60 8.76 -4.81
N HIS A 243 -11.89 8.49 -6.09
CA HIS A 243 -10.95 7.86 -7.01
C HIS A 243 -9.98 8.89 -7.59
N ASN A 244 -9.02 8.42 -8.40
CA ASN A 244 -7.87 9.22 -8.85
C ASN A 244 -7.82 9.35 -10.40
N ASP A 245 -8.98 9.37 -11.07
CA ASP A 245 -9.07 9.35 -12.54
C ASP A 245 -8.37 10.54 -13.21
N ARG A 246 -8.30 11.68 -12.53
CA ARG A 246 -7.63 12.90 -12.99
C ARG A 246 -6.25 13.10 -12.37
N GLY A 247 -5.79 12.20 -11.49
CA GLY A 247 -4.56 12.35 -10.73
C GLY A 247 -4.67 13.37 -9.58
N THR A 248 -5.89 13.73 -9.16
CA THR A 248 -6.12 14.77 -8.12
C THR A 248 -6.89 14.25 -6.90
N GLY A 249 -6.99 12.93 -6.74
CA GLY A 249 -7.75 12.30 -5.64
C GLY A 249 -7.30 12.75 -4.24
N VAL A 250 -6.00 12.91 -4.00
CA VAL A 250 -5.48 13.45 -2.73
C VAL A 250 -5.97 14.88 -2.50
N ALA A 251 -5.84 15.74 -3.48
CA ALA A 251 -6.32 17.13 -3.36
C ALA A 251 -7.85 17.18 -3.17
N ALA A 252 -8.60 16.31 -3.85
CA ALA A 252 -10.04 16.21 -3.68
C ALA A 252 -10.42 15.83 -2.24
N ALA A 253 -9.71 14.86 -1.63
CA ALA A 253 -9.92 14.46 -0.24
C ALA A 253 -9.57 15.57 0.75
N GLU A 254 -8.40 16.21 0.60
CA GLU A 254 -7.97 17.30 1.48
C GLU A 254 -8.95 18.49 1.44
N LEU A 255 -9.32 18.94 0.24
CA LEU A 255 -10.25 20.06 0.08
C LEU A 255 -11.69 19.67 0.52
N GLY A 256 -12.13 18.45 0.26
CA GLY A 256 -13.41 17.95 0.76
C GLY A 256 -13.46 17.85 2.28
N TYR A 257 -12.34 17.51 2.92
CA TYR A 257 -12.23 17.54 4.38
C TYR A 257 -12.30 18.97 4.94
N LEU A 258 -11.59 19.91 4.32
CA LEU A 258 -11.75 21.34 4.65
C LEU A 258 -13.19 21.83 4.46
N ALA A 259 -13.91 21.28 3.48
CA ALA A 259 -15.29 21.62 3.18
C ALA A 259 -16.30 21.09 4.21
N GLY A 260 -15.88 20.27 5.15
CA GLY A 260 -16.71 19.86 6.30
C GLY A 260 -17.00 18.36 6.39
N ALA A 261 -16.30 17.53 5.62
CA ALA A 261 -16.34 16.09 5.82
C ALA A 261 -15.67 15.69 7.15
N ASP A 262 -16.03 14.52 7.66
CA ASP A 262 -15.57 14.00 8.95
C ASP A 262 -14.62 12.79 8.76
N ARG A 263 -14.72 12.09 7.62
CA ARG A 263 -14.12 10.78 7.39
C ARG A 263 -13.62 10.67 5.95
N ILE A 264 -12.57 9.88 5.73
CA ILE A 264 -12.03 9.58 4.41
C ILE A 264 -11.82 8.08 4.28
N GLU A 265 -12.29 7.51 3.17
CA GLU A 265 -12.01 6.16 2.73
C GLU A 265 -10.96 6.17 1.62
N GLY A 266 -10.07 5.20 1.65
CA GLY A 266 -9.05 5.05 0.63
C GLY A 266 -8.23 3.78 0.81
N THR A 267 -7.14 3.67 0.07
CA THR A 267 -6.24 2.51 0.11
C THR A 267 -4.81 2.92 0.35
N LEU A 268 -4.02 2.02 0.91
CA LEU A 268 -2.58 2.19 1.01
C LEU A 268 -1.98 2.25 -0.42
N PHE A 269 -1.18 3.27 -0.66
CA PHE A 269 -0.55 3.58 -1.96
C PHE A 269 -1.53 3.77 -3.13
N GLY A 270 -2.83 3.90 -2.86
CA GLY A 270 -3.82 4.30 -3.85
C GLY A 270 -4.27 3.20 -4.81
N ASN A 271 -4.12 1.92 -4.46
CA ASN A 271 -4.62 0.83 -5.29
C ASN A 271 -6.16 0.86 -5.42
N GLY A 272 -6.70 0.51 -6.58
CA GLY A 272 -8.13 0.47 -6.82
C GLY A 272 -8.49 0.49 -8.31
N GLU A 273 -9.78 0.54 -8.59
CA GLU A 273 -10.32 0.55 -9.95
C GLU A 273 -9.73 1.67 -10.81
N ARG A 274 -9.50 1.36 -12.08
CA ARG A 274 -8.96 2.27 -13.12
C ARG A 274 -7.60 2.86 -12.73
N THR A 275 -7.58 4.06 -12.15
CA THR A 275 -6.37 4.78 -11.70
C THR A 275 -6.16 4.71 -10.19
N GLY A 276 -7.02 3.99 -9.47
CA GLY A 276 -6.95 3.76 -8.05
C GLY A 276 -7.86 4.64 -7.20
N ASN A 277 -7.87 4.33 -5.91
CA ASN A 277 -8.49 5.13 -4.84
C ASN A 277 -7.55 6.25 -4.39
N VAL A 278 -8.05 7.17 -3.58
CA VAL A 278 -7.18 8.11 -2.88
C VAL A 278 -6.16 7.37 -2.00
N CYS A 279 -4.93 7.86 -2.03
CA CYS A 279 -3.83 7.24 -1.29
C CYS A 279 -3.83 7.67 0.19
N LEU A 280 -4.11 6.74 1.09
CA LEU A 280 -4.10 6.99 2.55
C LEU A 280 -2.68 7.28 3.08
N VAL A 281 -1.64 6.68 2.49
CA VAL A 281 -0.25 6.98 2.85
C VAL A 281 0.07 8.45 2.55
N THR A 282 -0.27 8.92 1.35
CA THR A 282 -0.02 10.32 0.98
C THR A 282 -0.80 11.29 1.86
N LEU A 283 -2.08 11.02 2.11
CA LEU A 283 -2.91 11.87 2.98
C LEU A 283 -2.38 11.92 4.43
N GLY A 284 -2.08 10.76 5.01
CA GLY A 284 -1.54 10.68 6.37
C GLY A 284 -0.19 11.41 6.50
N MET A 285 0.70 11.20 5.55
CA MET A 285 2.02 11.87 5.55
C MET A 285 1.94 13.37 5.24
N ASN A 286 0.95 13.82 4.46
CA ASN A 286 0.68 15.24 4.29
C ASN A 286 0.27 15.90 5.61
N LEU A 287 -0.53 15.23 6.45
CA LEU A 287 -0.86 15.71 7.79
C LEU A 287 0.39 15.81 8.68
N VAL A 288 1.24 14.76 8.68
CA VAL A 288 2.51 14.79 9.42
C VAL A 288 3.37 15.98 9.03
N SER A 289 3.51 16.23 7.72
CA SER A 289 4.29 17.38 7.20
C SER A 289 3.73 18.76 7.63
N HIS A 290 2.48 18.80 8.07
CA HIS A 290 1.80 19.99 8.58
C HIS A 290 1.69 20.02 10.12
N GLY A 291 2.31 19.05 10.82
CA GLY A 291 2.31 18.97 12.28
C GLY A 291 0.98 18.45 12.85
N VAL A 292 0.20 17.71 12.07
CA VAL A 292 -1.05 17.08 12.50
C VAL A 292 -0.82 15.57 12.57
N ASP A 293 -1.02 14.98 13.76
CA ASP A 293 -0.90 13.53 13.95
C ASP A 293 -2.04 12.80 13.21
N PRO A 294 -1.74 11.94 12.23
CA PRO A 294 -2.75 11.15 11.53
C PRO A 294 -3.34 10.03 12.40
N HIS A 295 -2.76 9.72 13.56
CA HIS A 295 -3.06 8.56 14.40
C HIS A 295 -2.88 7.21 13.67
N ILE A 296 -2.07 7.20 12.62
CA ILE A 296 -1.67 6.02 11.84
C ILE A 296 -0.13 5.98 11.85
N ASP A 297 0.41 4.81 12.13
CA ASP A 297 1.86 4.60 12.19
C ASP A 297 2.43 4.33 10.80
N PHE A 298 3.26 5.25 10.31
CA PHE A 298 4.04 5.13 9.06
C PHE A 298 5.55 4.98 9.33
N SER A 299 5.96 4.75 10.57
CA SER A 299 7.38 4.75 10.97
C SER A 299 8.24 3.69 10.27
N ASN A 300 7.63 2.68 9.65
CA ASN A 300 8.31 1.68 8.83
C ASN A 300 7.64 1.56 7.44
N ILE A 301 7.79 2.60 6.62
CA ILE A 301 7.13 2.68 5.32
C ILE A 301 7.53 1.54 4.37
N ASP A 302 8.73 1.01 4.48
CA ASP A 302 9.23 -0.07 3.63
C ASP A 302 8.58 -1.41 3.96
N GLU A 303 8.31 -1.71 5.24
CA GLU A 303 7.55 -2.90 5.65
C GLU A 303 6.09 -2.80 5.18
N ILE A 304 5.48 -1.62 5.38
CA ILE A 304 4.11 -1.34 4.92
C ILE A 304 4.04 -1.58 3.40
N ARG A 305 4.97 -1.00 2.63
CA ARG A 305 5.01 -1.16 1.18
C ARG A 305 5.18 -2.62 0.76
N ARG A 306 6.14 -3.35 1.35
CA ARG A 306 6.37 -4.77 1.04
C ARG A 306 5.13 -5.62 1.28
N THR A 307 4.44 -5.39 2.41
CA THR A 307 3.21 -6.12 2.72
C THR A 307 2.10 -5.81 1.72
N VAL A 308 1.96 -4.54 1.33
CA VAL A 308 0.97 -4.14 0.32
C VAL A 308 1.32 -4.71 -1.06
N GLU A 309 2.58 -4.65 -1.48
CA GLU A 309 3.03 -5.25 -2.75
C GLU A 309 2.83 -6.78 -2.75
N TYR A 310 3.07 -7.45 -1.62
CA TYR A 310 2.78 -8.87 -1.47
C TYR A 310 1.28 -9.17 -1.57
N ALA A 311 0.45 -8.39 -0.89
CA ALA A 311 -0.99 -8.60 -0.90
C ALA A 311 -1.61 -8.31 -2.28
N ASN A 312 -1.23 -7.21 -2.90
CA ASN A 312 -1.78 -6.75 -4.17
C ASN A 312 -1.15 -7.42 -5.40
N GLN A 313 0.04 -8.01 -5.28
CA GLN A 313 0.87 -8.48 -6.41
C GLN A 313 1.15 -7.37 -7.45
N LEU A 314 1.18 -6.12 -6.98
CA LEU A 314 1.47 -4.92 -7.77
C LEU A 314 2.57 -4.11 -7.08
N LYS A 315 3.49 -3.56 -7.87
CA LYS A 315 4.57 -2.70 -7.37
C LYS A 315 4.08 -1.28 -7.11
N VAL A 316 4.54 -0.69 -6.02
CA VAL A 316 4.40 0.74 -5.76
C VAL A 316 5.36 1.52 -6.68
N PRO A 317 4.89 2.55 -7.40
CA PRO A 317 5.76 3.32 -8.28
C PRO A 317 6.96 3.95 -7.55
N GLU A 318 8.14 3.93 -8.18
CA GLU A 318 9.39 4.46 -7.60
C GLU A 318 9.31 5.94 -7.17
N ARG A 319 8.41 6.71 -7.75
CA ARG A 319 8.17 8.12 -7.44
C ARG A 319 6.86 8.35 -6.70
N HIS A 320 6.29 7.29 -6.12
CA HIS A 320 5.10 7.44 -5.27
C HIS A 320 5.43 8.33 -4.06
N PRO A 321 4.62 9.34 -3.74
CA PRO A 321 4.87 10.24 -2.60
C PRO A 321 5.17 9.44 -1.31
N TYR A 322 6.26 9.82 -0.63
CA TYR A 322 6.79 9.21 0.59
C TYR A 322 7.20 7.73 0.48
N GLY A 323 6.46 6.90 -0.28
CA GLY A 323 6.66 5.45 -0.33
C GLY A 323 7.58 4.94 -1.44
N GLY A 324 7.82 5.71 -2.51
CA GLY A 324 8.64 5.30 -3.63
C GLY A 324 10.14 5.25 -3.33
N ASP A 325 10.88 4.44 -4.06
CA ASP A 325 12.33 4.26 -3.82
C ASP A 325 13.17 5.51 -4.13
N LEU A 326 12.67 6.41 -4.98
CA LEU A 326 13.41 7.59 -5.44
C LEU A 326 13.02 8.90 -4.73
N VAL A 327 12.09 8.87 -3.76
CA VAL A 327 11.52 10.10 -3.20
C VAL A 327 12.46 10.84 -2.23
N PHE A 328 13.42 10.13 -1.61
CA PHE A 328 14.44 10.70 -0.73
C PHE A 328 15.84 10.64 -1.35
N THR A 329 15.91 10.76 -2.67
CA THR A 329 17.17 10.76 -3.42
C THR A 329 17.35 12.08 -4.16
N ALA A 330 18.57 12.60 -4.17
CA ALA A 330 18.93 13.76 -5.00
C ALA A 330 19.94 13.37 -6.08
N PHE A 331 19.66 13.76 -7.31
CA PHE A 331 20.50 13.49 -8.48
C PHE A 331 21.38 14.68 -8.86
N SER A 332 21.01 15.90 -8.49
CA SER A 332 21.77 17.11 -8.77
C SER A 332 22.80 17.37 -7.65
N GLY A 333 24.05 17.63 -8.03
CA GLY A 333 25.11 17.96 -7.08
C GLY A 333 24.81 19.20 -6.22
N SER A 334 24.13 20.20 -6.78
CA SER A 334 23.70 21.39 -6.04
C SER A 334 22.62 21.06 -4.98
N HIS A 335 21.70 20.13 -5.30
CA HIS A 335 20.70 19.67 -4.32
C HIS A 335 21.36 18.86 -3.20
N GLN A 336 22.31 17.97 -3.54
CA GLN A 336 23.06 17.18 -2.57
C GLN A 336 23.83 18.09 -1.58
N ASP A 337 24.53 19.12 -2.10
CA ASP A 337 25.23 20.10 -1.28
C ASP A 337 24.29 20.90 -0.36
N ALA A 338 23.12 21.31 -0.89
CA ALA A 338 22.13 22.01 -0.09
C ALA A 338 21.52 21.15 1.02
N ILE A 339 21.24 19.87 0.73
CA ILE A 339 20.72 18.93 1.73
C ILE A 339 21.77 18.69 2.82
N LYS A 340 23.02 18.44 2.44
CA LYS A 340 24.14 18.28 3.39
C LYS A 340 24.24 19.49 4.33
N LYS A 341 24.29 20.71 3.77
CA LYS A 341 24.30 21.94 4.55
C LYS A 341 23.07 22.09 5.42
N GLY A 342 21.90 21.65 4.93
CA GLY A 342 20.65 21.63 5.69
C GLY A 342 20.76 20.79 6.95
N PHE A 343 21.27 19.56 6.87
CA PHE A 343 21.51 18.71 8.05
C PHE A 343 22.50 19.36 9.02
N GLU A 344 23.64 19.90 8.52
CA GLU A 344 24.62 20.58 9.36
C GLU A 344 24.05 21.81 10.07
N HIS A 345 23.12 22.55 9.44
CA HIS A 345 22.41 23.67 10.06
C HIS A 345 21.42 23.18 11.12
N LEU A 346 20.63 22.16 10.81
CA LEU A 346 19.67 21.58 11.74
C LEU A 346 20.33 21.12 13.04
N GLU A 347 21.49 20.44 12.95
CA GLU A 347 22.28 20.03 14.13
C GLU A 347 22.76 21.22 14.95
N ARG A 348 23.25 22.28 14.30
CA ARG A 348 23.71 23.51 14.98
C ARG A 348 22.55 24.24 15.68
N ASP A 349 21.42 24.35 15.00
CA ASP A 349 20.24 25.07 15.52
C ASP A 349 19.63 24.30 16.70
N ALA A 350 19.53 22.98 16.62
CA ALA A 350 19.09 22.13 17.72
C ALA A 350 20.01 22.26 18.94
N LYS A 351 21.33 22.25 18.73
CA LYS A 351 22.31 22.45 19.78
C LYS A 351 22.20 23.85 20.41
N ALA A 352 22.01 24.89 19.59
CA ALA A 352 21.82 26.25 20.08
C ALA A 352 20.53 26.42 20.89
N ALA A 353 19.47 25.70 20.49
CA ALA A 353 18.19 25.64 21.21
C ALA A 353 18.24 24.74 22.46
N GLY A 354 19.28 23.95 22.64
CA GLY A 354 19.42 23.02 23.77
C GLY A 354 18.47 21.82 23.72
N VAL A 355 18.07 21.41 22.51
CA VAL A 355 17.17 20.27 22.27
C VAL A 355 17.86 19.20 21.42
N ALA A 356 17.34 17.98 21.42
CA ALA A 356 17.80 16.96 20.51
C ALA A 356 17.39 17.28 19.06
N VAL A 357 18.13 16.75 18.07
CA VAL A 357 17.88 17.07 16.65
C VAL A 357 16.47 16.64 16.20
N ASP A 358 16.01 15.51 16.69
CA ASP A 358 14.65 14.98 16.45
C ASP A 358 13.52 15.75 17.14
N GLN A 359 13.87 16.67 18.05
CA GLN A 359 12.93 17.57 18.72
C GLN A 359 12.93 18.99 18.12
N HIS A 360 13.82 19.26 17.18
CA HIS A 360 13.89 20.55 16.52
C HIS A 360 12.99 20.58 15.29
N THR A 361 12.45 21.77 14.98
CA THR A 361 11.61 21.95 13.77
C THR A 361 12.41 21.57 12.51
N TRP A 362 11.81 20.73 11.68
CA TRP A 362 12.42 20.26 10.44
C TRP A 362 12.62 21.41 9.45
N ALA A 363 13.84 21.56 8.93
CA ALA A 363 14.22 22.64 8.02
C ALA A 363 15.37 22.24 7.08
N VAL A 364 15.26 21.09 6.40
CA VAL A 364 16.26 20.64 5.42
C VAL A 364 15.74 20.89 4.00
N PRO A 365 16.50 21.60 3.12
CA PRO A 365 16.08 21.84 1.75
C PRO A 365 15.80 20.54 0.98
N TYR A 366 14.80 20.56 0.07
CA TYR A 366 14.39 19.46 -0.81
C TYR A 366 13.84 18.22 -0.13
N LEU A 367 13.80 18.16 1.20
CA LEU A 367 13.22 17.06 1.95
C LEU A 367 12.01 17.58 2.74
N PRO A 368 10.77 17.20 2.36
CA PRO A 368 9.55 17.70 3.02
C PRO A 368 9.40 17.20 4.46
N ILE A 369 10.02 16.07 4.79
CA ILE A 369 10.06 15.46 6.13
C ILE A 369 11.46 14.88 6.37
N ASP A 370 11.77 14.53 7.62
CA ASP A 370 12.92 13.68 7.90
C ASP A 370 12.63 12.25 7.43
N PRO A 371 13.43 11.69 6.51
CA PRO A 371 13.27 10.30 6.09
C PRO A 371 13.33 9.29 7.25
N LYS A 372 14.00 9.61 8.35
CA LYS A 372 14.10 8.76 9.54
C LYS A 372 12.76 8.56 10.23
N ASP A 373 11.85 9.53 10.14
CA ASP A 373 10.52 9.43 10.75
C ASP A 373 9.67 8.30 10.15
N ILE A 374 10.03 7.85 8.96
CA ILE A 374 9.38 6.73 8.27
C ILE A 374 10.30 5.53 8.05
N GLY A 375 11.38 5.43 8.84
CA GLY A 375 12.33 4.31 8.81
C GLY A 375 13.27 4.31 7.61
N ARG A 376 13.47 5.46 6.94
CA ARG A 376 14.35 5.62 5.79
C ARG A 376 15.54 6.51 6.07
N SER A 377 16.45 6.58 5.12
CA SER A 377 17.56 7.53 5.10
C SER A 377 17.52 8.39 3.84
N TYR A 378 18.16 9.55 3.90
CA TYR A 378 18.45 10.32 2.69
C TYR A 378 19.57 9.62 1.90
N GLU A 379 19.32 9.39 0.62
CA GLU A 379 20.26 8.75 -0.28
C GLU A 379 20.72 9.75 -1.36
N ALA A 380 22.00 10.09 -1.34
CA ALA A 380 22.60 10.78 -2.47
C ALA A 380 22.81 9.78 -3.59
N VAL A 381 22.07 9.92 -4.70
CA VAL A 381 22.36 9.15 -5.89
C VAL A 381 23.58 9.76 -6.56
N ILE A 382 24.68 9.06 -6.43
CA ILE A 382 25.93 9.46 -7.03
C ILE A 382 25.83 9.22 -8.54
N ARG A 383 25.75 10.29 -9.33
CA ARG A 383 25.95 10.20 -10.78
C ARG A 383 27.43 9.97 -11.07
N VAL A 384 27.70 8.96 -11.86
CA VAL A 384 29.01 8.82 -12.49
C VAL A 384 29.10 9.77 -13.66
N ASN A 385 30.00 10.71 -13.59
CA ASN A 385 30.70 11.17 -14.77
C ASN A 385 32.17 10.71 -14.63
N SER A 386 32.89 10.65 -15.73
CA SER A 386 34.28 10.17 -15.82
C SER A 386 35.31 10.93 -14.94
N GLN A 387 34.87 11.79 -14.03
CA GLN A 387 35.69 12.65 -13.17
C GLN A 387 35.28 12.64 -11.69
N SER A 388 34.22 11.94 -11.30
CA SER A 388 33.75 11.90 -9.92
C SER A 388 33.93 10.50 -9.31
N GLY A 389 35.01 10.32 -8.59
CA GLY A 389 35.53 9.05 -8.11
C GLY A 389 34.71 8.30 -7.08
N LYS A 390 33.51 8.44 -6.82
CA LYS A 390 32.72 7.62 -5.91
C LYS A 390 31.31 7.25 -6.43
N GLY A 391 31.02 7.55 -7.67
CA GLY A 391 29.66 7.65 -8.11
C GLY A 391 29.26 6.77 -9.28
N GLY A 392 29.61 5.53 -9.36
CA GLY A 392 29.27 4.70 -10.50
C GLY A 392 29.00 3.25 -10.20
N VAL A 393 28.84 2.95 -8.90
CA VAL A 393 28.69 1.55 -8.49
C VAL A 393 27.66 0.83 -9.36
N ALA A 394 26.44 1.34 -9.46
CA ALA A 394 25.40 0.70 -10.26
C ALA A 394 25.69 0.78 -11.77
N TYR A 395 26.26 1.89 -12.25
CA TYR A 395 26.61 2.06 -13.66
C TYR A 395 27.76 1.13 -14.05
N LEU A 396 28.84 1.09 -13.27
CA LEU A 396 29.97 0.20 -13.52
C LEU A 396 29.56 -1.28 -13.44
N MET A 397 28.75 -1.65 -12.46
CA MET A 397 28.21 -3.03 -12.37
C MET A 397 27.40 -3.39 -13.60
N LYS A 398 26.63 -2.44 -14.16
CA LYS A 398 25.83 -2.68 -15.37
C LYS A 398 26.67 -2.69 -16.65
N THR A 399 27.62 -1.76 -16.79
CA THR A 399 28.38 -1.62 -18.04
C THR A 399 29.55 -2.59 -18.15
N GLU A 400 30.27 -2.84 -17.04
CA GLU A 400 31.47 -3.69 -17.04
C GLU A 400 31.15 -5.16 -16.70
N HIS A 401 30.14 -5.38 -15.83
CA HIS A 401 29.82 -6.73 -15.35
C HIS A 401 28.44 -7.20 -15.78
N HIS A 402 27.69 -6.40 -16.56
CA HIS A 402 26.33 -6.71 -17.06
C HIS A 402 25.31 -7.01 -15.97
N LEU A 403 25.54 -6.56 -14.72
CA LEU A 403 24.66 -6.74 -13.58
C LEU A 403 23.73 -5.53 -13.42
N ASP A 404 22.45 -5.70 -13.77
CA ASP A 404 21.41 -4.70 -13.56
C ASP A 404 20.81 -4.87 -12.16
N LEU A 405 21.49 -4.32 -11.17
CA LEU A 405 21.14 -4.48 -9.76
C LEU A 405 19.77 -3.85 -9.47
N PRO A 406 18.87 -4.51 -8.74
CA PRO A 406 17.65 -3.90 -8.20
C PRO A 406 17.97 -2.67 -7.36
N ARG A 407 17.11 -1.66 -7.40
CA ARG A 407 17.38 -0.36 -6.76
C ARG A 407 17.78 -0.45 -5.29
N ARG A 408 17.13 -1.29 -4.50
CA ARG A 408 17.45 -1.45 -3.08
C ARG A 408 18.82 -2.13 -2.88
N LEU A 409 19.15 -3.09 -3.71
CA LEU A 409 20.48 -3.71 -3.71
C LEU A 409 21.56 -2.70 -4.11
N GLN A 410 21.28 -1.79 -5.09
CA GLN A 410 22.19 -0.70 -5.43
C GLN A 410 22.50 0.17 -4.20
N ILE A 411 21.48 0.50 -3.41
CA ILE A 411 21.61 1.31 -2.20
C ILE A 411 22.45 0.57 -1.14
N GLU A 412 22.12 -0.70 -0.89
CA GLU A 412 22.86 -1.52 0.06
C GLU A 412 24.34 -1.68 -0.35
N PHE A 413 24.56 -2.03 -1.62
CA PHE A 413 25.92 -2.22 -2.13
C PHE A 413 26.73 -0.92 -2.11
N SER A 414 26.14 0.22 -2.43
CA SER A 414 26.81 1.51 -2.32
C SER A 414 27.28 1.83 -0.91
N LYS A 415 26.51 1.45 0.13
CA LYS A 415 26.94 1.61 1.54
C LYS A 415 28.13 0.72 1.86
N ILE A 416 28.11 -0.53 1.42
CA ILE A 416 29.21 -1.47 1.62
C ILE A 416 30.50 -0.96 0.96
N VAL A 417 30.39 -0.46 -0.27
CA VAL A 417 31.52 0.15 -0.99
C VAL A 417 32.04 1.37 -0.21
N GLN A 418 31.16 2.23 0.26
CA GLN A 418 31.53 3.41 1.03
C GLN A 418 32.24 3.06 2.34
N GLU A 419 31.73 2.13 3.11
CA GLU A 419 32.35 1.66 4.36
C GLU A 419 33.77 1.12 4.12
N LYS A 420 33.96 0.36 3.03
CA LYS A 420 35.32 -0.12 2.66
C LYS A 420 36.21 1.01 2.17
N THR A 421 35.72 1.98 1.42
CA THR A 421 36.49 3.10 0.90
C THR A 421 36.85 4.14 1.96
N ASP A 422 35.96 4.39 2.91
CA ASP A 422 36.20 5.32 4.02
C ASP A 422 37.34 4.82 4.96
N THR A 423 37.53 3.49 4.99
CA THR A 423 38.65 2.86 5.74
C THR A 423 39.97 2.86 4.97
N GLN A 424 39.99 2.84 3.65
CA GLN A 424 41.18 2.67 2.82
C GLN A 424 41.65 3.98 2.15
N GLY A 425 40.76 4.98 2.00
CA GLY A 425 41.02 6.24 1.29
C GLY A 425 41.37 6.04 -0.20
N GLY A 426 40.75 6.77 -1.12
CA GLY A 426 41.07 6.71 -2.54
C GLY A 426 39.83 6.47 -3.46
N GLU A 427 40.09 6.42 -4.76
CA GLU A 427 39.11 6.06 -5.80
C GLU A 427 39.04 4.53 -5.91
N VAL A 428 37.85 3.98 -6.14
CA VAL A 428 37.64 2.54 -6.36
C VAL A 428 37.57 2.27 -7.86
N SER A 429 38.45 1.43 -8.34
CA SER A 429 38.45 0.94 -9.71
C SER A 429 37.28 -0.05 -9.96
N ALA A 430 36.95 -0.31 -11.22
CA ALA A 430 35.94 -1.31 -11.58
C ALA A 430 36.28 -2.71 -11.03
N ASP A 431 37.56 -3.09 -11.08
CA ASP A 431 38.04 -4.38 -10.58
C ASP A 431 37.95 -4.49 -9.05
N GLU A 432 38.28 -3.41 -8.32
CA GLU A 432 38.08 -3.34 -6.87
C GLU A 432 36.61 -3.37 -6.49
N LEU A 433 35.76 -2.69 -7.25
CA LEU A 433 34.32 -2.72 -7.07
C LEU A 433 33.77 -4.15 -7.23
N TRP A 434 34.24 -4.84 -8.26
CA TRP A 434 33.89 -6.23 -8.50
C TRP A 434 34.33 -7.14 -7.35
N ALA A 435 35.57 -7.00 -6.90
CA ALA A 435 36.08 -7.76 -5.76
C ALA A 435 35.27 -7.55 -4.48
N ILE A 436 34.79 -6.31 -4.22
CA ILE A 436 33.91 -6.01 -3.10
C ILE A 436 32.55 -6.70 -3.28
N PHE A 437 32.01 -6.70 -4.51
CA PHE A 437 30.73 -7.35 -4.80
C PHE A 437 30.82 -8.87 -4.66
N GLU A 438 31.89 -9.48 -5.19
CA GLU A 438 32.12 -10.92 -5.04
C GLU A 438 32.28 -11.32 -3.57
N ASP A 439 33.08 -10.58 -2.81
CA ASP A 439 33.28 -10.84 -1.38
C ASP A 439 32.00 -10.72 -0.58
N GLU A 440 31.12 -9.81 -0.94
CA GLU A 440 29.89 -9.58 -0.19
C GLU A 440 28.75 -10.51 -0.57
N TYR A 441 28.55 -10.77 -1.88
CA TYR A 441 27.35 -11.48 -2.37
C TYR A 441 27.62 -12.82 -3.04
N LEU A 442 28.84 -13.04 -3.54
CA LEU A 442 29.16 -14.23 -4.32
C LEU A 442 30.31 -15.02 -3.64
N PRO A 443 30.03 -16.14 -2.97
CA PRO A 443 31.11 -16.97 -2.43
C PRO A 443 31.93 -17.56 -3.57
N THR A 444 33.20 -17.16 -3.68
CA THR A 444 34.11 -17.64 -4.72
C THR A 444 34.70 -19.01 -4.42
N ALA A 445 35.18 -19.71 -5.44
CA ALA A 445 35.83 -21.00 -5.28
C ALA A 445 37.17 -20.91 -4.52
N GLY A 446 37.84 -19.75 -4.57
CA GLY A 446 39.15 -19.54 -3.96
C GLY A 446 39.14 -19.17 -2.48
N ALA A 447 38.09 -18.47 -2.04
CA ALA A 447 37.89 -18.03 -0.64
C ALA A 447 36.42 -18.16 -0.25
N PRO A 448 35.86 -19.36 -0.25
CA PRO A 448 34.44 -19.53 -0.02
C PRO A 448 34.06 -19.24 1.43
N TRP A 449 33.05 -18.39 1.59
CA TRP A 449 32.49 -18.03 2.89
C TRP A 449 31.08 -18.56 3.10
N GLY A 450 30.61 -18.57 4.33
CA GLY A 450 29.26 -18.93 4.70
C GLY A 450 29.11 -20.39 5.13
N ARG A 451 28.01 -20.64 5.82
CA ARG A 451 27.65 -21.93 6.38
C ARG A 451 27.18 -22.92 5.31
N PHE A 452 26.34 -22.41 4.38
CA PHE A 452 25.67 -23.25 3.39
C PHE A 452 26.27 -23.09 1.99
N ARG A 453 26.25 -24.16 1.21
CA ARG A 453 26.53 -24.15 -0.24
C ARG A 453 25.61 -25.11 -0.96
N LEU A 454 25.05 -24.65 -2.07
CA LEU A 454 24.30 -25.51 -2.99
C LEU A 454 25.28 -26.34 -3.82
N LYS A 455 25.15 -27.67 -3.79
CA LYS A 455 25.97 -28.63 -4.53
C LYS A 455 25.25 -29.22 -5.72
N GLY A 456 23.95 -29.46 -5.58
CA GLY A 456 23.15 -30.03 -6.64
C GLY A 456 21.67 -29.86 -6.36
N LEU A 457 20.88 -29.95 -7.40
CA LEU A 457 19.43 -29.99 -7.31
C LEU A 457 18.82 -30.93 -8.34
N SER A 458 17.70 -31.52 -8.01
CA SER A 458 16.80 -32.17 -8.95
C SER A 458 15.39 -31.68 -8.66
N GLN A 459 14.63 -31.42 -9.73
CA GLN A 459 13.24 -30.98 -9.60
C GLN A 459 12.32 -31.80 -10.50
N THR A 460 11.13 -32.07 -10.01
CA THR A 460 10.05 -32.68 -10.79
C THR A 460 8.84 -31.75 -10.68
N SER A 461 8.34 -31.31 -11.83
CA SER A 461 7.13 -30.50 -11.93
C SER A 461 6.11 -31.19 -12.82
N VAL A 462 4.85 -31.22 -12.38
CA VAL A 462 3.71 -31.68 -13.17
C VAL A 462 2.78 -30.48 -13.31
N MET A 463 2.22 -30.27 -14.49
CA MET A 463 1.32 -29.14 -14.76
C MET A 463 0.19 -29.08 -13.72
N ASN A 464 -0.01 -27.91 -13.09
CA ASN A 464 -0.99 -27.65 -12.02
C ASN A 464 -0.75 -28.41 -10.69
N GLN A 465 0.48 -28.81 -10.41
CA GLN A 465 0.89 -29.37 -9.13
C GLN A 465 2.12 -28.63 -8.57
N ASP A 466 2.34 -28.75 -7.26
CA ASP A 466 3.55 -28.23 -6.63
C ASP A 466 4.82 -28.83 -7.21
N VAL A 467 5.87 -28.03 -7.27
CA VAL A 467 7.21 -28.48 -7.64
C VAL A 467 7.77 -29.29 -6.48
N GLN A 468 8.15 -30.53 -6.75
CA GLN A 468 8.97 -31.32 -5.84
C GLN A 468 10.43 -31.02 -6.12
N LEU A 469 11.17 -30.61 -5.10
CA LEU A 469 12.56 -30.24 -5.16
C LEU A 469 13.38 -31.12 -4.19
N THR A 470 14.49 -31.66 -4.69
CA THR A 470 15.53 -32.29 -3.88
C THR A 470 16.81 -31.51 -4.09
N VAL A 471 17.46 -31.10 -3.02
CA VAL A 471 18.71 -30.35 -3.04
C VAL A 471 19.78 -31.07 -2.24
N VAL A 472 21.02 -31.00 -2.72
CA VAL A 472 22.20 -31.36 -1.97
C VAL A 472 22.88 -30.06 -1.58
N ILE A 473 22.97 -29.81 -0.28
CA ILE A 473 23.67 -28.65 0.29
C ILE A 473 24.83 -29.12 1.18
N THR A 474 25.83 -28.29 1.35
CA THR A 474 26.77 -28.49 2.47
C THR A 474 26.33 -27.57 3.62
N ASP A 475 26.29 -28.11 4.83
CA ASP A 475 26.17 -27.38 6.08
C ASP A 475 27.46 -27.57 6.88
N ARG A 476 28.21 -26.50 7.09
CA ARG A 476 29.54 -26.54 7.79
C ARG A 476 30.47 -27.62 7.24
N GLY A 477 30.43 -27.81 5.91
CA GLY A 477 31.28 -28.76 5.21
C GLY A 477 30.74 -30.19 5.12
N GLN A 478 29.65 -30.52 5.77
CA GLN A 478 28.95 -31.82 5.63
C GLN A 478 27.88 -31.75 4.56
N GLU A 479 27.83 -32.74 3.68
CA GLU A 479 26.79 -32.83 2.67
C GLU A 479 25.49 -33.37 3.29
N VAL A 480 24.38 -32.71 2.97
CA VAL A 480 23.04 -33.06 3.41
C VAL A 480 22.12 -33.02 2.19
N GLU A 481 21.38 -34.10 1.97
CA GLU A 481 20.32 -34.15 0.98
C GLU A 481 18.98 -33.84 1.64
N LEU A 482 18.25 -32.89 1.09
CA LEU A 482 16.97 -32.40 1.62
C LEU A 482 15.94 -32.37 0.51
N SER A 483 14.68 -32.71 0.84
CA SER A 483 13.59 -32.72 -0.13
C SER A 483 12.36 -31.99 0.44
N GLY A 484 11.60 -31.36 -0.45
CA GLY A 484 10.36 -30.67 -0.11
C GLY A 484 9.59 -30.25 -1.35
N HIS A 485 8.49 -29.54 -1.15
CA HIS A 485 7.62 -29.10 -2.23
C HIS A 485 7.16 -27.66 -1.99
N GLY A 486 6.72 -27.00 -3.05
CA GLY A 486 6.17 -25.65 -3.04
C GLY A 486 5.62 -25.27 -4.41
N ASN A 487 4.93 -24.14 -4.48
CA ASN A 487 4.33 -23.64 -5.73
C ASN A 487 5.35 -23.29 -6.83
N GLY A 488 6.64 -23.32 -6.49
CA GLY A 488 7.76 -23.12 -7.40
C GLY A 488 9.08 -23.49 -6.74
N PRO A 489 10.22 -23.52 -7.48
CA PRO A 489 11.51 -23.96 -6.94
C PRO A 489 11.99 -23.14 -5.75
N ILE A 490 11.80 -21.80 -5.78
CA ILE A 490 12.20 -20.90 -4.70
C ILE A 490 11.38 -21.19 -3.45
N ALA A 491 10.05 -21.31 -3.58
CA ALA A 491 9.17 -21.62 -2.46
C ALA A 491 9.46 -23.00 -1.87
N ALA A 492 9.66 -24.02 -2.72
CA ALA A 492 10.04 -25.35 -2.29
C ALA A 492 11.35 -25.33 -1.49
N PHE A 493 12.34 -24.56 -1.95
CA PHE A 493 13.61 -24.42 -1.27
C PHE A 493 13.49 -23.71 0.08
N CYS A 494 12.72 -22.64 0.15
CA CYS A 494 12.44 -21.96 1.43
C CYS A 494 11.75 -22.90 2.43
N ASN A 495 10.78 -23.68 1.98
CA ASN A 495 10.09 -24.68 2.82
C ASN A 495 11.07 -25.77 3.31
N ILE A 496 11.98 -26.25 2.44
CA ILE A 496 13.04 -27.18 2.81
C ILE A 496 13.91 -26.59 3.92
N LEU A 497 14.36 -25.35 3.74
CA LEU A 497 15.22 -24.66 4.70
C LEU A 497 14.52 -24.40 6.03
N GLN A 498 13.25 -24.00 6.01
CA GLN A 498 12.45 -23.85 7.22
C GLN A 498 12.32 -25.16 8.00
N ASN A 499 12.05 -26.27 7.30
CA ASN A 499 12.00 -27.59 7.91
C ASN A 499 13.36 -28.03 8.46
N TYR A 500 14.46 -27.54 7.88
CA TYR A 500 15.84 -27.76 8.35
C TYR A 500 16.24 -26.83 9.50
N GLY A 501 15.36 -25.90 9.92
CA GLY A 501 15.57 -24.97 11.02
C GLY A 501 16.17 -23.63 10.62
N VAL A 502 16.07 -23.24 9.36
CA VAL A 502 16.50 -21.92 8.85
C VAL A 502 15.27 -21.12 8.47
N ASP A 503 14.91 -20.11 9.26
CA ASP A 503 13.79 -19.22 8.95
C ASP A 503 14.20 -18.22 7.87
N VAL A 504 13.67 -18.43 6.66
CA VAL A 504 13.90 -17.56 5.51
C VAL A 504 12.61 -17.34 4.75
N ARG A 505 12.33 -16.09 4.41
CA ARG A 505 11.18 -15.67 3.59
C ARG A 505 11.66 -14.72 2.52
N VAL A 506 11.36 -15.02 1.25
CA VAL A 506 11.65 -14.14 0.12
C VAL A 506 10.65 -12.98 0.10
N LEU A 507 11.18 -11.75 0.00
CA LEU A 507 10.40 -10.50 -0.02
C LEU A 507 10.34 -9.90 -1.42
N ASP A 508 11.44 -10.04 -2.21
CA ASP A 508 11.52 -9.54 -3.58
C ASP A 508 12.44 -10.42 -4.41
N PHE A 509 12.16 -10.50 -5.72
CA PHE A 509 12.88 -11.34 -6.66
C PHE A 509 13.05 -10.63 -8.00
N HIS A 510 14.29 -10.57 -8.48
CA HIS A 510 14.64 -10.10 -9.81
C HIS A 510 15.62 -11.05 -10.47
N GLU A 511 15.50 -11.24 -11.78
CA GLU A 511 16.52 -11.94 -12.56
C GLU A 511 16.65 -11.34 -13.96
N HIS A 512 17.80 -11.50 -14.55
CA HIS A 512 18.04 -11.18 -15.96
C HIS A 512 19.21 -11.99 -16.52
N ALA A 513 19.29 -12.08 -17.84
CA ALA A 513 20.41 -12.71 -18.52
C ALA A 513 21.61 -11.75 -18.56
N LEU A 514 22.83 -12.26 -18.30
CA LEU A 514 24.07 -11.49 -18.35
C LEU A 514 24.57 -11.25 -19.77
N SER A 515 24.12 -12.04 -20.74
CA SER A 515 24.46 -11.94 -22.16
C SER A 515 23.30 -12.35 -23.06
N ALA A 516 23.38 -12.07 -24.35
CA ALA A 516 22.43 -12.58 -25.33
C ALA A 516 22.81 -14.01 -25.76
N GLY A 517 21.80 -14.88 -25.97
CA GLY A 517 21.97 -16.24 -26.49
C GLY A 517 21.47 -17.31 -25.54
N GLY A 518 21.36 -18.53 -26.06
CA GLY A 518 20.84 -19.69 -25.30
C GLY A 518 21.78 -20.20 -24.20
N ASP A 519 23.05 -19.82 -24.24
CA ASP A 519 24.08 -20.20 -23.26
C ASP A 519 24.35 -19.07 -22.24
N ALA A 520 23.49 -18.06 -22.17
CA ALA A 520 23.65 -16.93 -21.27
C ALA A 520 23.49 -17.38 -19.81
N SER A 521 24.40 -16.93 -18.93
CA SER A 521 24.19 -17.07 -17.49
C SER A 521 23.12 -16.08 -17.02
N ALA A 522 22.31 -16.50 -16.05
CA ALA A 522 21.36 -15.66 -15.33
C ALA A 522 21.96 -15.11 -14.06
N ALA A 523 21.66 -13.85 -13.75
CA ALA A 523 21.87 -13.26 -12.43
C ALA A 523 20.51 -13.16 -11.73
N ALA A 524 20.42 -13.71 -10.53
CA ALA A 524 19.25 -13.64 -9.67
C ALA A 524 19.56 -12.84 -8.41
N TYR A 525 18.64 -11.98 -8.01
CA TYR A 525 18.73 -11.12 -6.83
C TYR A 525 17.50 -11.36 -5.96
N LEU A 526 17.70 -11.78 -4.72
CA LEU A 526 16.60 -12.04 -3.80
C LEU A 526 16.77 -11.22 -2.52
N GLU A 527 15.74 -10.48 -2.18
CA GLU A 527 15.60 -9.85 -0.87
C GLU A 527 14.92 -10.83 0.08
N CYS A 528 15.58 -11.18 1.16
CA CYS A 528 15.11 -12.21 2.09
C CYS A 528 15.01 -11.65 3.52
N ALA A 529 13.91 -11.95 4.20
CA ALA A 529 13.79 -11.77 5.64
C ALA A 529 14.35 -13.02 6.34
N ILE A 530 15.31 -12.81 7.25
CA ILE A 530 16.00 -13.87 7.98
C ILE A 530 16.21 -13.41 9.43
N GLY A 531 15.61 -14.12 10.39
CA GLY A 531 15.80 -13.82 11.81
C GLY A 531 15.31 -12.43 12.25
N GLY A 532 14.41 -11.80 11.47
CA GLY A 532 13.86 -10.46 11.75
C GLY A 532 14.52 -9.32 10.96
N ASP A 533 15.68 -9.55 10.33
CA ASP A 533 16.40 -8.61 9.50
C ASP A 533 16.26 -8.94 8.00
N VAL A 534 16.61 -7.99 7.14
CA VAL A 534 16.47 -8.12 5.68
C VAL A 534 17.84 -8.13 5.03
N TYR A 535 18.08 -9.12 4.17
CA TYR A 535 19.34 -9.31 3.46
C TYR A 535 19.10 -9.56 1.97
N TRP A 536 19.89 -8.91 1.12
CA TRP A 536 19.98 -9.27 -0.28
C TRP A 536 20.95 -10.43 -0.49
N GLY A 537 20.57 -11.35 -1.35
CA GLY A 537 21.46 -12.38 -1.87
C GLY A 537 21.53 -12.34 -3.38
N VAL A 538 22.68 -12.73 -3.91
CA VAL A 538 22.92 -12.80 -5.36
C VAL A 538 23.38 -14.19 -5.74
N GLY A 539 22.85 -14.68 -6.87
CA GLY A 539 23.28 -15.93 -7.48
C GLY A 539 23.48 -15.80 -8.98
N VAL A 540 24.56 -16.34 -9.48
CA VAL A 540 24.88 -16.38 -10.91
C VAL A 540 25.05 -17.83 -11.35
N ASP A 541 24.32 -18.25 -12.40
CA ASP A 541 24.40 -19.59 -12.95
C ASP A 541 23.81 -19.64 -14.37
N PRO A 542 24.28 -20.52 -15.27
CA PRO A 542 23.60 -20.75 -16.53
C PRO A 542 22.15 -21.26 -16.40
N ASN A 543 21.85 -21.93 -15.29
CA ASN A 543 20.49 -22.36 -14.97
C ASN A 543 19.80 -21.35 -14.04
N THR A 544 18.68 -20.77 -14.47
CA THR A 544 17.94 -19.74 -13.73
C THR A 544 17.48 -20.21 -12.36
N THR A 545 17.01 -21.45 -12.24
CA THR A 545 16.63 -22.03 -10.94
C THR A 545 17.84 -22.13 -10.02
N THR A 546 18.97 -22.60 -10.52
CA THR A 546 20.21 -22.68 -9.71
C THR A 546 20.67 -21.29 -9.29
N ALA A 547 20.61 -20.30 -10.17
CA ALA A 547 20.93 -18.90 -9.84
C ALA A 547 20.05 -18.40 -8.68
N SER A 548 18.74 -18.61 -8.77
CA SER A 548 17.77 -18.19 -7.74
C SER A 548 18.04 -18.88 -6.39
N LEU A 549 18.28 -20.20 -6.37
CA LEU A 549 18.58 -20.90 -5.11
C LEU A 549 19.93 -20.50 -4.53
N LYS A 550 20.94 -20.21 -5.36
CA LYS A 550 22.23 -19.62 -4.92
C LYS A 550 22.02 -18.26 -4.26
N ALA A 551 21.12 -17.44 -4.79
CA ALA A 551 20.80 -16.14 -4.20
C ALA A 551 20.17 -16.28 -2.80
N VAL A 552 19.26 -17.24 -2.59
CA VAL A 552 18.73 -17.53 -1.24
C VAL A 552 19.85 -17.95 -0.30
N VAL A 553 20.74 -18.84 -0.73
CA VAL A 553 21.91 -19.30 0.07
C VAL A 553 22.85 -18.13 0.39
N SER A 554 23.08 -17.23 -0.58
CA SER A 554 23.87 -16.00 -0.38
C SER A 554 23.28 -15.13 0.73
N ALA A 555 21.97 -14.85 0.68
CA ALA A 555 21.27 -14.03 1.69
C ALA A 555 21.39 -14.67 3.09
N ILE A 556 21.16 -15.98 3.21
CA ILE A 556 21.28 -16.70 4.50
C ILE A 556 22.69 -16.65 5.04
N ASN A 557 23.69 -16.89 4.20
CA ASN A 557 25.10 -16.86 4.63
C ASN A 557 25.51 -15.46 5.10
N ARG A 558 25.01 -14.41 4.46
CA ARG A 558 25.25 -13.02 4.90
C ARG A 558 24.59 -12.74 6.25
N ALA A 559 23.41 -13.26 6.50
CA ALA A 559 22.70 -13.09 7.77
C ALA A 559 23.44 -13.75 8.96
N ILE A 560 24.27 -14.74 8.70
CA ILE A 560 25.01 -15.50 9.74
C ILE A 560 26.53 -15.25 9.70
N ARG A 561 27.00 -14.32 8.83
CA ARG A 561 28.39 -13.90 8.72
C ARG A 561 28.76 -12.98 9.89
#